data_e96ad3fe1332ae1f86f894fd87282da6
#
_entry.id   e96ad3fe1332ae1f86f894fd87282da6
#
_cell.length_a   1.000
_cell.length_b   1.000
_cell.length_c   1.000
_cell.angle_alpha   90.00
_cell.angle_beta   90.00
_cell.angle_gamma   90.00
#
_symmetry.space_group_name_H-M   'P 1'
#
loop_
_entity.id
_entity.type
_entity.pdbx_description
1 polymer ?
#
loop_
_entity_poly.entity_id
_entity_poly.type
_entity_poly.pdbx_seq_one_letter_code
_entity_poly.pdbx_strand_id
1 'polypeptide(L)'
;MKIYTKTGDCGTTGLFAGPRVDKDHPRIEAYGAVDELCAVLGLAVATLSEFTPSSATATSGSSAAACASPQTADNPAAPDGYALQEILRSVQSDLFSMGAELATPDPVKHGMCLLTQQRVAALEQCIDQLDAQLPALEHFILPGGSSAAAMLHLGRTVCRRAERTVVGLSRAADVHDCSLIVIYLNRLSDLLFVVARYVNFVAGVGESVWTRPTNQ
;
A
#
# COMPACT_ATOMS: atom_id res chain seq x y z
N MET A 1 21.59 19.68 -15.31
CA MET A 1 20.72 20.29 -14.29
C MET A 1 21.30 20.01 -12.91
N LYS A 2 21.42 21.00 -12.01
CA LYS A 2 21.88 20.74 -10.63
C LYS A 2 20.70 20.28 -9.79
N ILE A 3 20.88 19.24 -8.98
CA ILE A 3 19.86 18.68 -8.10
C ILE A 3 19.55 19.61 -6.92
N TYR A 4 20.55 20.29 -6.38
CA TYR A 4 20.37 21.22 -5.27
C TYR A 4 20.33 22.66 -5.75
N THR A 5 19.43 23.46 -5.16
CA THR A 5 19.27 24.89 -5.46
C THR A 5 19.73 25.80 -4.32
N LYS A 6 19.96 25.25 -3.12
CA LYS A 6 20.28 25.96 -1.87
C LYS A 6 19.22 26.99 -1.41
N THR A 7 18.09 27.09 -2.09
CA THR A 7 17.04 28.05 -1.75
C THR A 7 16.23 27.63 -0.51
N GLY A 8 16.40 26.40 -0.05
CA GLY A 8 15.70 25.85 1.11
C GLY A 8 16.52 25.83 2.41
N ASP A 9 17.75 26.35 2.41
CA ASP A 9 18.68 26.25 3.55
C ASP A 9 18.23 27.07 4.76
N CYS A 10 17.35 28.08 4.54
CA CYS A 10 16.75 28.91 5.59
C CYS A 10 15.45 28.32 6.17
N GLY A 11 15.16 27.03 5.97
CA GLY A 11 13.97 26.38 6.54
C GLY A 11 12.67 26.57 5.75
N THR A 12 12.72 27.21 4.56
CA THR A 12 11.54 27.38 3.71
C THR A 12 11.61 26.52 2.44
N THR A 13 10.44 26.22 1.84
CA THR A 13 10.34 25.49 0.57
C THR A 13 9.25 26.10 -0.32
N GLY A 14 9.30 25.82 -1.62
CA GLY A 14 8.25 26.23 -2.56
C GLY A 14 7.17 25.17 -2.69
N LEU A 15 5.92 25.58 -2.73
CA LEU A 15 4.81 24.73 -3.16
C LEU A 15 4.75 24.71 -4.70
N PHE A 16 4.16 23.66 -5.25
CA PHE A 16 3.92 23.62 -6.70
C PHE A 16 2.85 24.68 -7.07
N ALA A 17 3.18 25.54 -8.03
CA ALA A 17 2.35 26.68 -8.43
C ALA A 17 1.83 27.54 -7.26
N GLY A 18 2.58 27.61 -6.16
CA GLY A 18 2.20 28.32 -4.94
C GLY A 18 3.33 29.13 -4.32
N PRO A 19 3.05 29.76 -3.17
CA PRO A 19 4.06 30.53 -2.42
C PRO A 19 5.13 29.61 -1.81
N ARG A 20 6.15 30.25 -1.27
CA ARG A 20 7.07 29.58 -0.34
C ARG A 20 6.44 29.52 1.05
N VAL A 21 6.64 28.40 1.72
CA VAL A 21 6.15 28.14 3.08
C VAL A 21 7.29 27.55 3.93
N ASP A 22 7.12 27.53 5.24
CA ASP A 22 8.05 26.87 6.14
C ASP A 22 8.02 25.35 5.93
N LYS A 23 9.14 24.68 6.15
CA LYS A 23 9.26 23.23 5.92
C LYS A 23 8.43 22.39 6.90
N ASP A 24 8.01 22.95 8.03
CA ASP A 24 7.10 22.36 9.02
C ASP A 24 5.62 22.68 8.76
N HIS A 25 5.29 23.31 7.62
CA HIS A 25 3.91 23.58 7.24
C HIS A 25 3.12 22.29 7.08
N PRO A 26 1.84 22.19 7.56
CA PRO A 26 1.02 20.97 7.49
C PRO A 26 0.91 20.33 6.10
N ARG A 27 0.96 21.14 5.04
CA ARG A 27 0.93 20.67 3.66
C ARG A 27 2.23 19.93 3.30
N ILE A 28 3.37 20.42 3.78
CA ILE A 28 4.67 19.77 3.59
C ILE A 28 4.70 18.43 4.31
N GLU A 29 4.19 18.40 5.54
CA GLU A 29 4.08 17.17 6.34
C GLU A 29 3.20 16.12 5.64
N ALA A 30 2.04 16.55 5.09
CA ALA A 30 1.11 15.63 4.43
C ALA A 30 1.71 14.98 3.17
N TYR A 31 2.26 15.77 2.23
CA TYR A 31 2.86 15.16 1.05
C TYR A 31 4.19 14.46 1.35
N GLY A 32 4.93 14.90 2.38
CA GLY A 32 6.13 14.22 2.84
C GLY A 32 5.84 12.83 3.40
N ALA A 33 4.72 12.66 4.14
CA ALA A 33 4.28 11.36 4.62
C ALA A 33 3.84 10.43 3.47
N VAL A 34 3.24 10.98 2.41
CA VAL A 34 2.88 10.22 1.19
C VAL A 34 4.14 9.80 0.43
N ASP A 35 5.15 10.67 0.33
CA ASP A 35 6.43 10.37 -0.30
C ASP A 35 7.20 9.27 0.47
N GLU A 36 7.22 9.35 1.80
CA GLU A 36 7.78 8.28 2.64
C GLU A 36 7.09 6.93 2.40
N LEU A 37 5.75 6.92 2.32
CA LEU A 37 5.00 5.72 1.99
C LEU A 37 5.41 5.18 0.61
N CYS A 38 5.54 6.03 -0.39
CA CYS A 38 5.97 5.66 -1.74
C CYS A 38 7.35 4.99 -1.72
N ALA A 39 8.30 5.52 -0.94
CA ALA A 39 9.63 4.93 -0.77
C ALA A 39 9.60 3.57 -0.07
N VAL A 40 8.77 3.41 0.99
CA VAL A 40 8.57 2.13 1.68
C VAL A 40 7.96 1.09 0.75
N LEU A 41 7.03 1.46 -0.13
CA LEU A 41 6.50 0.53 -1.14
C LEU A 41 7.56 0.14 -2.16
N GLY A 42 8.50 1.03 -2.50
CA GLY A 42 9.67 0.69 -3.31
C GLY A 42 10.51 -0.42 -2.70
N LEU A 43 10.72 -0.38 -1.37
CA LEU A 43 11.40 -1.46 -0.63
C LEU A 43 10.56 -2.76 -0.66
N ALA A 44 9.25 -2.68 -0.49
CA ALA A 44 8.37 -3.85 -0.59
C ALA A 44 8.44 -4.50 -1.98
N VAL A 45 8.41 -3.71 -3.06
CA VAL A 45 8.59 -4.20 -4.44
C VAL A 45 9.94 -4.90 -4.62
N ALA A 46 11.02 -4.33 -4.08
CA ALA A 46 12.36 -4.92 -4.15
C ALA A 46 12.42 -6.27 -3.42
N THR A 47 11.83 -6.37 -2.21
CA THR A 47 11.79 -7.63 -1.46
C THR A 47 10.90 -8.70 -2.11
N LEU A 48 9.85 -8.29 -2.81
CA LEU A 48 9.01 -9.21 -3.60
C LEU A 48 9.73 -9.76 -4.84
N SER A 49 10.74 -9.06 -5.38
CA SER A 49 11.52 -9.58 -6.52
C SER A 49 12.39 -10.79 -6.14
N GLU A 50 12.74 -10.91 -4.87
CA GLU A 50 13.48 -12.04 -4.30
C GLU A 50 12.55 -13.18 -3.88
N PHE A 51 11.23 -12.97 -3.95
CA PHE A 51 10.21 -13.90 -3.53
C PHE A 51 10.00 -14.96 -4.60
N THR A 52 10.51 -16.17 -4.36
CA THR A 52 10.20 -17.39 -5.12
C THR A 52 9.11 -18.14 -4.38
N PRO A 53 7.94 -18.39 -5.00
CA PRO A 53 6.94 -19.28 -4.40
C PRO A 53 7.59 -20.62 -4.07
N SER A 54 7.41 -21.10 -2.84
CA SER A 54 7.90 -22.42 -2.45
C SER A 54 7.28 -23.48 -3.37
N SER A 55 8.10 -24.18 -4.16
CA SER A 55 7.68 -25.28 -5.02
C SER A 55 7.34 -26.56 -4.23
N ALA A 56 6.89 -26.43 -2.99
CA ALA A 56 6.53 -27.52 -2.12
C ALA A 56 5.08 -27.93 -2.33
N THR A 57 4.75 -28.54 -3.48
CA THR A 57 3.75 -29.63 -3.59
C THR A 57 3.89 -30.35 -4.95
N ALA A 58 5.08 -30.83 -5.25
CA ALA A 58 5.23 -31.98 -6.15
C ALA A 58 5.60 -33.16 -5.31
N THR A 59 4.68 -33.71 -4.55
CA THR A 59 4.81 -35.07 -3.98
C THR A 59 4.77 -36.06 -5.12
N SER A 60 5.94 -36.57 -5.45
CA SER A 60 6.08 -37.85 -6.20
C SER A 60 5.47 -38.96 -5.35
N GLY A 61 4.28 -39.37 -5.68
CA GLY A 61 3.54 -40.48 -5.06
C GLY A 61 2.75 -41.21 -6.12
N SER A 62 3.29 -42.40 -6.49
CA SER A 62 2.77 -43.47 -7.31
C SER A 62 1.26 -43.71 -7.23
N SER A 63 0.66 -43.85 -8.43
CA SER A 63 -0.42 -44.76 -8.81
C SER A 63 -1.58 -45.02 -7.83
N ALA A 64 -2.76 -44.51 -8.14
CA ALA A 64 -3.99 -45.31 -8.24
C ALA A 64 -5.10 -44.45 -8.94
N ALA A 65 -5.76 -45.11 -9.89
CA ALA A 65 -6.79 -44.59 -10.75
C ALA A 65 -8.10 -44.30 -10.00
N ALA A 66 -8.85 -43.36 -10.60
CA ALA A 66 -10.30 -43.30 -10.70
C ALA A 66 -11.01 -42.11 -10.00
N CYS A 67 -11.79 -41.52 -10.84
CA CYS A 67 -12.97 -40.70 -10.65
C CYS A 67 -12.76 -39.19 -10.86
N ALA A 68 -12.89 -38.80 -12.14
CA ALA A 68 -13.03 -37.42 -12.57
C ALA A 68 -14.42 -36.90 -12.19
N SER A 69 -14.44 -35.85 -11.38
CA SER A 69 -15.57 -34.90 -11.30
C SER A 69 -15.13 -33.59 -11.93
N PRO A 70 -15.97 -32.89 -12.73
CA PRO A 70 -15.56 -31.69 -13.43
C PRO A 70 -15.36 -30.56 -12.41
N GLN A 71 -14.11 -30.14 -12.22
CA GLN A 71 -13.82 -28.91 -11.50
C GLN A 71 -14.25 -27.74 -12.37
N THR A 72 -15.16 -26.92 -11.81
CA THR A 72 -15.60 -25.65 -12.35
C THR A 72 -14.40 -24.74 -12.58
N ALA A 73 -14.11 -24.50 -13.86
CA ALA A 73 -13.18 -23.49 -14.32
C ALA A 73 -13.84 -22.12 -14.10
N ASP A 74 -13.42 -21.38 -13.08
CA ASP A 74 -13.55 -19.91 -12.98
C ASP A 74 -12.95 -19.37 -11.67
N ASN A 75 -11.77 -19.86 -11.28
CA ASN A 75 -10.98 -19.18 -10.27
C ASN A 75 -9.80 -18.51 -10.98
N PRO A 76 -9.72 -17.15 -11.04
CA PRO A 76 -8.56 -16.50 -11.64
C PRO A 76 -7.30 -16.99 -10.92
N ALA A 77 -6.28 -17.35 -11.71
CA ALA A 77 -5.02 -17.85 -11.16
C ALA A 77 -4.50 -16.88 -10.09
N ALA A 78 -4.04 -17.46 -8.98
CA ALA A 78 -3.43 -16.69 -7.89
C ALA A 78 -2.35 -15.75 -8.44
N PRO A 79 -2.34 -14.44 -8.08
CA PRO A 79 -1.32 -13.54 -8.55
C PRO A 79 0.05 -14.00 -8.07
N ASP A 80 0.98 -14.11 -9.01
CA ASP A 80 2.37 -14.40 -8.71
C ASP A 80 3.10 -13.16 -8.16
N GLY A 81 4.35 -13.32 -7.76
CA GLY A 81 5.15 -12.21 -7.24
C GLY A 81 5.29 -11.05 -8.22
N TYR A 82 5.25 -11.31 -9.54
CA TYR A 82 5.29 -10.28 -10.56
C TYR A 82 4.00 -9.44 -10.60
N ALA A 83 2.84 -10.09 -10.54
CA ALA A 83 1.55 -9.40 -10.51
C ALA A 83 1.42 -8.51 -9.25
N LEU A 84 1.88 -8.97 -8.09
CA LEU A 84 1.92 -8.17 -6.85
C LEU A 84 2.84 -6.95 -7.00
N GLN A 85 3.99 -7.09 -7.64
CA GLN A 85 4.89 -5.96 -7.92
C GLN A 85 4.23 -4.92 -8.81
N GLU A 86 3.51 -5.32 -9.86
CA GLU A 86 2.81 -4.41 -10.77
C GLU A 86 1.69 -3.65 -10.04
N ILE A 87 0.95 -4.32 -9.15
CA ILE A 87 -0.04 -3.68 -8.29
C ILE A 87 0.63 -2.59 -7.43
N LEU A 88 1.72 -2.90 -6.75
CA LEU A 88 2.41 -1.95 -5.89
C LEU A 88 3.06 -0.79 -6.68
N ARG A 89 3.60 -1.04 -7.88
CA ARG A 89 4.11 0.03 -8.76
C ARG A 89 2.99 0.96 -9.23
N SER A 90 1.81 0.41 -9.54
CA SER A 90 0.63 1.20 -9.86
C SER A 90 0.21 2.08 -8.67
N VAL A 91 0.24 1.54 -7.45
CA VAL A 91 0.00 2.30 -6.21
C VAL A 91 1.05 3.40 -6.02
N GLN A 92 2.34 3.14 -6.28
CA GLN A 92 3.38 4.18 -6.22
C GLN A 92 3.11 5.33 -7.19
N SER A 93 2.60 5.05 -8.39
CA SER A 93 2.19 6.09 -9.35
C SER A 93 1.02 6.93 -8.82
N ASP A 94 0.05 6.30 -8.14
CA ASP A 94 -1.06 7.01 -7.50
C ASP A 94 -0.57 7.89 -6.35
N LEU A 95 0.33 7.38 -5.51
CA LEU A 95 0.94 8.14 -4.41
C LEU A 95 1.74 9.35 -4.92
N PHE A 96 2.45 9.21 -6.04
CA PHE A 96 3.16 10.31 -6.66
C PHE A 96 2.19 11.39 -7.16
N SER A 97 1.07 10.98 -7.76
CA SER A 97 -0.02 11.87 -8.18
C SER A 97 -0.66 12.60 -7.00
N MET A 98 -0.91 11.90 -5.88
CA MET A 98 -1.40 12.51 -4.63
C MET A 98 -0.40 13.51 -4.05
N GLY A 99 0.89 13.19 -4.07
CA GLY A 99 1.94 14.11 -3.62
C GLY A 99 1.91 15.43 -4.42
N ALA A 100 1.73 15.36 -5.75
CA ALA A 100 1.60 16.52 -6.60
C ALA A 100 0.31 17.32 -6.31
N GLU A 101 -0.82 16.65 -6.09
CA GLU A 101 -2.10 17.27 -5.71
C GLU A 101 -1.97 18.00 -4.36
N LEU A 102 -1.44 17.31 -3.34
CA LEU A 102 -1.25 17.87 -2.00
C LEU A 102 -0.24 19.03 -1.99
N ALA A 103 0.79 19.00 -2.85
CA ALA A 103 1.77 20.08 -2.98
C ALA A 103 1.22 21.32 -3.70
N THR A 104 0.02 21.24 -4.30
CA THR A 104 -0.60 22.33 -5.08
C THR A 104 -1.70 23.00 -4.26
N PRO A 105 -1.62 24.31 -3.95
CA PRO A 105 -2.67 25.02 -3.20
C PRO A 105 -4.04 24.98 -3.85
N ASP A 106 -4.10 25.14 -5.18
CA ASP A 106 -5.33 25.06 -5.99
C ASP A 106 -5.17 24.00 -7.09
N PRO A 107 -5.32 22.70 -6.73
CA PRO A 107 -5.06 21.61 -7.66
C PRO A 107 -6.10 21.55 -8.79
N VAL A 108 -7.32 21.99 -8.56
CA VAL A 108 -8.37 22.04 -9.60
C VAL A 108 -7.96 22.99 -10.72
N LYS A 109 -7.54 24.20 -10.39
CA LYS A 109 -7.07 25.21 -11.35
C LYS A 109 -5.88 24.74 -12.18
N HIS A 110 -5.00 23.92 -11.59
CA HIS A 110 -3.78 23.44 -12.22
C HIS A 110 -3.91 22.04 -12.81
N GLY A 111 -5.10 21.43 -12.81
CA GLY A 111 -5.33 20.09 -13.36
C GLY A 111 -4.59 18.99 -12.60
N MET A 112 -4.35 19.16 -11.27
CA MET A 112 -3.60 18.23 -10.43
C MET A 112 -4.48 17.27 -9.63
N CYS A 113 -5.81 17.29 -9.76
CA CYS A 113 -6.72 16.30 -9.22
C CYS A 113 -6.66 15.04 -10.10
N LEU A 114 -5.63 14.23 -9.94
CA LEU A 114 -5.33 13.07 -10.79
C LEU A 114 -5.90 11.76 -10.26
N LEU A 115 -6.19 11.70 -8.97
CA LEU A 115 -6.81 10.54 -8.35
C LEU A 115 -8.27 10.42 -8.74
N THR A 116 -8.74 9.21 -9.03
CA THR A 116 -10.13 8.95 -9.43
C THR A 116 -10.78 7.88 -8.57
N GLN A 117 -12.13 7.85 -8.54
CA GLN A 117 -12.89 6.82 -7.83
C GLN A 117 -12.59 5.41 -8.38
N GLN A 118 -12.28 5.28 -9.66
CA GLN A 118 -11.89 4.00 -10.26
C GLN A 118 -10.60 3.43 -9.63
N ARG A 119 -9.68 4.30 -9.18
CA ARG A 119 -8.47 3.85 -8.50
C ARG A 119 -8.77 3.27 -7.12
N VAL A 120 -9.75 3.82 -6.40
CA VAL A 120 -10.25 3.24 -5.14
C VAL A 120 -10.90 1.88 -5.40
N ALA A 121 -11.80 1.80 -6.39
CA ALA A 121 -12.47 0.56 -6.74
C ALA A 121 -11.47 -0.55 -7.17
N ALA A 122 -10.36 -0.18 -7.83
CA ALA A 122 -9.32 -1.13 -8.20
C ALA A 122 -8.61 -1.71 -6.96
N LEU A 123 -8.37 -0.91 -5.90
CA LEU A 123 -7.84 -1.43 -4.63
C LEU A 123 -8.83 -2.40 -3.98
N GLU A 124 -10.12 -2.05 -3.94
CA GLU A 124 -11.18 -2.89 -3.36
C GLU A 124 -11.28 -4.23 -4.07
N GLN A 125 -11.28 -4.24 -5.40
CA GLN A 125 -11.29 -5.47 -6.20
C GLN A 125 -10.06 -6.34 -5.92
N CYS A 126 -8.89 -5.73 -5.77
CA CYS A 126 -7.66 -6.44 -5.46
C CYS A 126 -7.71 -7.07 -4.05
N ILE A 127 -8.23 -6.34 -3.06
CA ILE A 127 -8.46 -6.85 -1.71
C ILE A 127 -9.37 -8.08 -1.75
N ASP A 128 -10.53 -7.98 -2.40
CA ASP A 128 -11.51 -9.05 -2.48
C ASP A 128 -10.94 -10.32 -3.14
N GLN A 129 -10.18 -10.14 -4.23
CA GLN A 129 -9.53 -11.26 -4.96
C GLN A 129 -8.47 -11.97 -4.13
N LEU A 130 -7.69 -11.24 -3.36
CA LEU A 130 -6.63 -11.82 -2.51
C LEU A 130 -7.22 -12.44 -1.25
N ASP A 131 -8.17 -11.78 -0.59
CA ASP A 131 -8.77 -12.27 0.65
C ASP A 131 -9.57 -13.56 0.43
N ALA A 132 -10.22 -13.71 -0.74
CA ALA A 132 -10.91 -14.94 -1.13
C ALA A 132 -9.99 -16.18 -1.20
N GLN A 133 -8.67 -15.99 -1.28
CA GLN A 133 -7.68 -17.07 -1.33
C GLN A 133 -7.04 -17.36 0.03
N LEU A 134 -7.36 -16.56 1.04
CA LEU A 134 -6.79 -16.66 2.38
C LEU A 134 -7.70 -17.43 3.35
N PRO A 135 -7.14 -18.12 4.33
CA PRO A 135 -7.94 -18.61 5.46
C PRO A 135 -8.61 -17.44 6.19
N ALA A 136 -9.80 -17.68 6.73
CA ALA A 136 -10.53 -16.68 7.50
C ALA A 136 -9.66 -16.14 8.65
N LEU A 137 -9.71 -14.83 8.86
CA LEU A 137 -8.98 -14.17 9.95
C LEU A 137 -9.82 -14.26 11.24
N GLU A 138 -9.53 -15.24 12.10
CA GLU A 138 -10.27 -15.44 13.34
C GLU A 138 -9.68 -14.69 14.55
N HIS A 139 -8.41 -14.30 14.47
CA HIS A 139 -7.66 -13.68 15.56
C HIS A 139 -6.83 -12.50 15.07
N PHE A 140 -6.46 -11.60 15.99
CA PHE A 140 -5.45 -10.59 15.68
C PHE A 140 -4.09 -11.25 15.45
N ILE A 141 -3.38 -10.79 14.43
CA ILE A 141 -2.04 -11.26 14.09
C ILE A 141 -1.00 -10.16 14.35
N LEU A 142 0.19 -10.57 14.74
CA LEU A 142 1.33 -9.67 14.87
C LEU A 142 1.93 -9.39 13.49
N PRO A 143 2.33 -8.12 13.22
CA PRO A 143 3.03 -7.79 11.98
C PRO A 143 4.36 -8.53 11.89
N GLY A 144 4.58 -9.28 10.79
CA GLY A 144 5.81 -10.06 10.63
C GLY A 144 5.67 -11.15 9.56
N GLY A 145 6.49 -12.18 9.69
CA GLY A 145 6.59 -13.28 8.76
C GLY A 145 7.80 -13.15 7.84
N SER A 146 7.63 -13.37 6.53
CA SER A 146 8.69 -13.18 5.54
C SER A 146 9.14 -11.72 5.48
N SER A 147 10.34 -11.43 4.95
CA SER A 147 10.86 -10.06 4.79
C SER A 147 9.90 -9.19 3.97
N ALA A 148 9.33 -9.74 2.90
CA ALA A 148 8.37 -9.02 2.06
C ALA A 148 7.07 -8.70 2.83
N ALA A 149 6.51 -9.65 3.59
CA ALA A 149 5.33 -9.44 4.41
C ALA A 149 5.59 -8.41 5.53
N ALA A 150 6.72 -8.49 6.20
CA ALA A 150 7.12 -7.53 7.24
C ALA A 150 7.23 -6.10 6.66
N MET A 151 7.79 -5.95 5.46
CA MET A 151 7.89 -4.66 4.76
C MET A 151 6.51 -4.11 4.37
N LEU A 152 5.59 -4.98 3.92
CA LEU A 152 4.19 -4.59 3.63
C LEU A 152 3.46 -4.15 4.90
N HIS A 153 3.66 -4.82 6.03
CA HIS A 153 3.13 -4.38 7.31
C HIS A 153 3.71 -3.03 7.76
N LEU A 154 5.00 -2.76 7.52
CA LEU A 154 5.59 -1.45 7.74
C LEU A 154 4.90 -0.41 6.85
N GLY A 155 4.76 -0.69 5.55
CA GLY A 155 4.04 0.15 4.59
C GLY A 155 2.62 0.48 5.07
N ARG A 156 1.89 -0.52 5.58
CA ARG A 156 0.56 -0.32 6.17
C ARG A 156 0.57 0.69 7.32
N THR A 157 1.54 0.63 8.21
CA THR A 157 1.60 1.57 9.35
C THR A 157 1.99 2.99 8.92
N VAL A 158 2.88 3.12 7.94
CA VAL A 158 3.25 4.41 7.33
C VAL A 158 2.05 4.99 6.56
N CYS A 159 1.30 4.16 5.80
CA CYS A 159 0.07 4.55 5.13
C CYS A 159 -0.95 5.16 6.10
N ARG A 160 -1.21 4.52 7.24
CA ARG A 160 -2.09 5.03 8.28
C ARG A 160 -1.57 6.33 8.92
N ARG A 161 -0.27 6.56 8.95
CA ARG A 161 0.31 7.83 9.37
C ARG A 161 0.07 8.91 8.31
N ALA A 162 0.32 8.62 7.02
CA ALA A 162 0.03 9.53 5.92
C ALA A 162 -1.46 9.92 5.88
N GLU A 163 -2.38 8.96 6.05
CA GLU A 163 -3.81 9.22 6.16
C GLU A 163 -4.11 10.25 7.26
N ARG A 164 -3.57 10.07 8.47
CA ARG A 164 -3.80 11.02 9.58
C ARG A 164 -3.24 12.42 9.30
N THR A 165 -2.10 12.56 8.62
CA THR A 165 -1.55 13.87 8.25
C THR A 165 -2.41 14.56 7.20
N VAL A 166 -2.94 13.82 6.21
CA VAL A 166 -3.89 14.36 5.22
C VAL A 166 -5.20 14.78 5.88
N VAL A 167 -5.74 13.99 6.81
CA VAL A 167 -6.92 14.37 7.61
C VAL A 167 -6.65 15.63 8.43
N GLY A 168 -5.45 15.78 9.00
CA GLY A 168 -5.04 17.00 9.68
C GLY A 168 -5.05 18.22 8.74
N LEU A 169 -4.49 18.07 7.56
CA LEU A 169 -4.44 19.11 6.53
C LEU A 169 -5.84 19.50 6.03
N SER A 170 -6.73 18.53 5.79
CA SER A 170 -8.08 18.78 5.25
C SER A 170 -9.00 19.59 6.16
N ARG A 171 -8.60 19.83 7.42
CA ARG A 171 -9.34 20.65 8.37
C ARG A 171 -9.02 22.15 8.25
N ALA A 172 -7.98 22.51 7.52
CA ALA A 172 -7.64 23.91 7.29
C ALA A 172 -8.61 24.53 6.27
N ALA A 173 -9.03 25.78 6.52
CA ALA A 173 -10.09 26.44 5.77
C ALA A 173 -9.76 26.74 4.31
N ASP A 174 -8.48 26.79 3.95
CA ASP A 174 -7.96 27.13 2.63
C ASP A 174 -7.46 25.93 1.83
N VAL A 175 -7.80 24.71 2.27
CA VAL A 175 -7.39 23.47 1.60
C VAL A 175 -8.57 22.92 0.80
N HIS A 176 -8.28 22.47 -0.43
CA HIS A 176 -9.24 21.77 -1.27
C HIS A 176 -9.73 20.46 -0.63
N ASP A 177 -10.82 19.91 -1.14
CA ASP A 177 -11.37 18.65 -0.66
C ASP A 177 -10.39 17.48 -0.89
N CYS A 178 -9.84 16.94 0.18
CA CYS A 178 -8.95 15.78 0.20
C CYS A 178 -9.68 14.45 0.48
N SER A 179 -11.03 14.42 0.46
CA SER A 179 -11.80 13.25 0.89
C SER A 179 -11.46 11.99 0.07
N LEU A 180 -11.25 12.12 -1.24
CA LEU A 180 -10.88 11.00 -2.09
C LEU A 180 -9.48 10.45 -1.75
N ILE A 181 -8.53 11.32 -1.41
CA ILE A 181 -7.19 10.93 -0.95
C ILE A 181 -7.28 10.15 0.36
N VAL A 182 -8.08 10.62 1.31
CA VAL A 182 -8.31 9.94 2.61
C VAL A 182 -8.92 8.56 2.38
N ILE A 183 -9.97 8.46 1.54
CA ILE A 183 -10.61 7.18 1.19
C ILE A 183 -9.59 6.22 0.57
N TYR A 184 -8.78 6.70 -0.37
CA TYR A 184 -7.77 5.87 -1.02
C TYR A 184 -6.72 5.36 -0.02
N LEU A 185 -6.15 6.22 0.83
CA LEU A 185 -5.15 5.83 1.82
C LEU A 185 -5.73 4.84 2.85
N ASN A 186 -6.97 5.03 3.27
CA ASN A 186 -7.66 4.08 4.14
C ASN A 186 -7.74 2.70 3.46
N ARG A 187 -8.22 2.63 2.22
CA ARG A 187 -8.33 1.39 1.46
C ARG A 187 -6.97 0.78 1.13
N LEU A 188 -5.96 1.60 0.84
CA LEU A 188 -4.59 1.14 0.64
C LEU A 188 -4.02 0.46 1.88
N SER A 189 -4.33 0.96 3.08
CA SER A 189 -3.88 0.30 4.32
C SER A 189 -4.45 -1.13 4.45
N ASP A 190 -5.69 -1.35 4.00
CA ASP A 190 -6.33 -2.67 4.01
C ASP A 190 -5.70 -3.58 2.94
N LEU A 191 -5.45 -3.06 1.74
CA LEU A 191 -4.73 -3.80 0.70
C LEU A 191 -3.36 -4.28 1.19
N LEU A 192 -2.57 -3.40 1.81
CA LEU A 192 -1.24 -3.76 2.30
C LEU A 192 -1.28 -4.84 3.39
N PHE A 193 -2.33 -4.86 4.21
CA PHE A 193 -2.56 -5.93 5.17
C PHE A 193 -2.86 -7.26 4.48
N VAL A 194 -3.77 -7.27 3.53
CA VAL A 194 -4.16 -8.49 2.79
C VAL A 194 -3.01 -9.03 1.96
N VAL A 195 -2.25 -8.16 1.26
CA VAL A 195 -1.06 -8.56 0.49
C VAL A 195 0.01 -9.16 1.43
N ALA A 196 0.23 -8.60 2.63
CA ALA A 196 1.19 -9.15 3.58
C ALA A 196 0.80 -10.58 4.03
N ARG A 197 -0.48 -10.81 4.33
CA ARG A 197 -1.02 -12.14 4.63
C ARG A 197 -0.84 -13.10 3.46
N TYR A 198 -1.18 -12.64 2.27
CA TYR A 198 -1.09 -13.43 1.06
C TYR A 198 0.36 -13.87 0.76
N VAL A 199 1.33 -12.97 0.89
CA VAL A 199 2.76 -13.26 0.72
C VAL A 199 3.23 -14.31 1.73
N ASN A 200 2.83 -14.21 3.00
CA ASN A 200 3.12 -15.22 4.01
C ASN A 200 2.48 -16.57 3.68
N PHE A 201 1.22 -16.56 3.27
CA PHE A 201 0.47 -17.76 2.90
C PHE A 201 1.13 -18.52 1.76
N VAL A 202 1.49 -17.84 0.67
CA VAL A 202 2.17 -18.45 -0.50
C VAL A 202 3.58 -18.91 -0.16
N ALA A 203 4.27 -18.20 0.76
CA ALA A 203 5.59 -18.61 1.27
C ALA A 203 5.55 -19.80 2.25
N GLY A 204 4.36 -20.24 2.68
CA GLY A 204 4.23 -21.26 3.72
C GLY A 204 4.66 -20.76 5.11
N VAL A 205 4.69 -19.43 5.32
CA VAL A 205 5.05 -18.81 6.61
C VAL A 205 3.79 -18.60 7.42
N GLY A 206 3.70 -19.21 8.60
CA GLY A 206 2.54 -19.08 9.50
C GLY A 206 2.41 -17.69 10.09
N GLU A 207 1.16 -17.25 10.30
CA GLU A 207 0.84 -15.99 10.97
C GLU A 207 1.01 -16.14 12.49
N SER A 208 1.65 -15.16 13.13
CA SER A 208 1.80 -15.12 14.61
C SER A 208 0.55 -14.55 15.23
N VAL A 209 -0.25 -15.38 15.90
CA VAL A 209 -1.48 -14.92 16.57
C VAL A 209 -1.12 -14.12 17.83
N TRP A 210 -1.77 -12.98 18.01
CA TRP A 210 -1.69 -12.22 19.26
C TRP A 210 -2.60 -12.82 20.32
N THR A 211 -2.04 -13.13 21.46
CA THR A 211 -2.78 -13.62 22.64
C THR A 211 -2.79 -12.53 23.73
N ARG A 212 -3.97 -12.25 24.28
CA ARG A 212 -4.08 -11.28 25.38
C ARG A 212 -3.31 -11.80 26.60
N PRO A 213 -2.39 -11.01 27.19
CA PRO A 213 -1.77 -11.37 28.45
C PRO A 213 -2.82 -11.58 29.54
N THR A 214 -2.81 -12.71 30.19
CA THR A 214 -3.58 -12.93 31.43
C THR A 214 -2.81 -12.28 32.56
N ASN A 215 -3.40 -11.26 33.20
CA ASN A 215 -2.85 -10.71 34.45
C ASN A 215 -2.83 -11.86 35.49
N GLN A 216 -1.65 -12.29 35.84
CA GLN A 216 -1.43 -13.13 37.03
C GLN A 216 -1.47 -12.24 38.28
#